data_4a919f55aeeb5d13bb0b20b4bd9ed10d
#
_entry.id   4a919f55aeeb5d13bb0b20b4bd9ed10d
#
_cell.length_a   1.000
_cell.length_b   1.000
_cell.length_c   1.000
_cell.angle_alpha   90.00
_cell.angle_beta   90.00
_cell.angle_gamma   90.00
#
_symmetry.space_group_name_H-M   'P 1'
#
loop_
_entity.id
_entity.type
_entity.pdbx_description
1 polymer ?
#
loop_
_entity_poly.entity_id
_entity_poly.type
_entity_poly.pdbx_seq_one_letter_code
_entity_poly.pdbx_strand_id
1 'polypeptide(L)'
;MDSPDDDLLSVASPDLVRVLESAARLQELVPDAVLVGGSAAALYAGHRDSYDHDHVLKDLAQRFDVVLDAVESTDGWVTNRVTPGKVVLGELGGIETGIRQLIRRHQLETRQVTLPSGHVLTVPTADETLRVKGFLIVRRNQVRDYLDVAALADRYGPDRAGKILASIDDYYADQHASGDGVASQLQIQLADPRPKDISTTRQLSRYKNLAPRWHDWDAVTSVCHRIAECMMED
;
A
#
# COMPACT_ATOMS: atom_id res chain seq x y z
N MET A 1 19.95 -16.96 8.68
CA MET A 1 18.51 -17.03 8.35
C MET A 1 18.24 -15.77 7.58
N ASP A 2 18.13 -15.89 6.25
CA ASP A 2 17.97 -14.73 5.37
C ASP A 2 16.67 -14.00 5.73
N SER A 3 16.72 -12.68 5.76
CA SER A 3 15.52 -11.87 6.01
C SER A 3 14.51 -12.08 4.88
N PRO A 4 13.20 -12.15 5.15
CA PRO A 4 12.17 -12.17 4.09
C PRO A 4 12.29 -11.03 3.09
N ASP A 5 13.08 -10.01 3.45
CA ASP A 5 13.33 -8.80 2.66
C ASP A 5 14.54 -8.89 1.73
N ASP A 6 15.36 -9.95 1.80
CA ASP A 6 16.62 -10.04 1.05
C ASP A 6 16.40 -10.33 -0.44
N ASP A 7 15.23 -10.89 -0.81
CA ASP A 7 14.86 -11.15 -2.21
C ASP A 7 13.37 -10.84 -2.49
N LEU A 8 13.03 -9.56 -2.37
CA LEU A 8 11.64 -9.09 -2.60
C LEU A 8 11.15 -9.36 -4.03
N LEU A 9 12.05 -9.35 -5.00
CA LEU A 9 11.67 -9.51 -6.40
C LEU A 9 11.41 -10.97 -6.79
N SER A 10 11.87 -11.93 -5.99
CA SER A 10 11.64 -13.37 -6.25
C SER A 10 10.16 -13.76 -6.19
N VAL A 11 9.35 -13.00 -5.47
CA VAL A 11 7.89 -13.22 -5.34
C VAL A 11 7.06 -12.36 -6.30
N ALA A 12 7.69 -11.44 -7.02
CA ALA A 12 7.03 -10.53 -7.94
C ALA A 12 6.75 -11.21 -9.29
N SER A 13 5.52 -11.12 -9.77
CA SER A 13 5.17 -11.55 -11.13
C SER A 13 5.83 -10.64 -12.19
N PRO A 14 6.01 -11.11 -13.44
CA PRO A 14 6.50 -10.26 -14.53
C PRO A 14 5.65 -9.00 -14.75
N ASP A 15 4.32 -9.09 -14.56
CA ASP A 15 3.41 -7.94 -14.67
C ASP A 15 3.66 -6.94 -13.54
N LEU A 16 3.86 -7.42 -12.31
CA LEU A 16 4.22 -6.55 -11.19
C LEU A 16 5.58 -5.88 -11.43
N VAL A 17 6.59 -6.61 -11.89
CA VAL A 17 7.91 -6.03 -12.21
C VAL A 17 7.77 -4.90 -13.22
N ARG A 18 6.97 -5.06 -14.28
CA ARG A 18 6.70 -4.00 -15.27
C ARG A 18 6.08 -2.74 -14.62
N VAL A 19 5.17 -2.91 -13.68
CA VAL A 19 4.57 -1.79 -12.92
C VAL A 19 5.61 -1.11 -12.03
N LEU A 20 6.48 -1.87 -11.36
CA LEU A 20 7.54 -1.34 -10.51
C LEU A 20 8.60 -0.56 -11.33
N GLU A 21 8.93 -1.04 -12.54
CA GLU A 21 9.81 -0.30 -13.47
C GLU A 21 9.21 1.05 -13.90
N SER A 22 7.90 1.07 -14.19
CA SER A 22 7.20 2.33 -14.46
C SER A 22 7.19 3.26 -13.23
N ALA A 23 7.01 2.70 -12.05
CA ALA A 23 7.04 3.44 -10.79
C ALA A 23 8.42 4.07 -10.52
N ALA A 24 9.51 3.34 -10.81
CA ALA A 24 10.87 3.88 -10.68
C ALA A 24 11.11 5.03 -11.66
N ARG A 25 10.67 4.90 -12.91
CA ARG A 25 10.74 5.99 -13.90
C ARG A 25 9.98 7.24 -13.43
N LEU A 26 8.81 7.07 -12.78
CA LEU A 26 8.11 8.22 -12.21
C LEU A 26 8.94 8.89 -11.11
N GLN A 27 9.62 8.12 -10.26
CA GLN A 27 10.45 8.68 -9.18
C GLN A 27 11.67 9.44 -9.70
N GLU A 28 12.17 9.15 -10.91
CA GLU A 28 13.19 9.98 -11.57
C GLU A 28 12.65 11.36 -11.96
N LEU A 29 11.38 11.43 -12.37
CA LEU A 29 10.70 12.68 -12.73
C LEU A 29 10.27 13.47 -11.50
N VAL A 30 9.85 12.76 -10.45
CA VAL A 30 9.33 13.33 -9.21
C VAL A 30 10.13 12.77 -8.04
N PRO A 31 11.34 13.32 -7.79
CA PRO A 31 12.16 12.91 -6.66
C PRO A 31 11.40 13.05 -5.34
N ASP A 32 11.71 12.18 -4.38
CA ASP A 32 11.05 12.04 -3.07
C ASP A 32 9.62 11.45 -3.11
N ALA A 33 9.08 11.12 -4.28
CA ALA A 33 7.87 10.33 -4.36
C ALA A 33 8.13 8.90 -3.82
N VAL A 34 7.24 8.41 -2.97
CA VAL A 34 7.34 7.06 -2.39
C VAL A 34 6.22 6.21 -2.95
N LEU A 35 6.57 5.06 -3.55
CA LEU A 35 5.57 4.09 -4.00
C LEU A 35 4.74 3.58 -2.81
N VAL A 36 3.43 3.55 -2.96
CA VAL A 36 2.50 3.01 -1.95
C VAL A 36 1.45 2.12 -2.62
N GLY A 37 0.37 1.84 -1.93
CA GLY A 37 -0.80 1.19 -2.54
C GLY A 37 -0.67 -0.32 -2.70
N GLY A 38 -1.31 -0.83 -3.76
CA GLY A 38 -1.36 -2.25 -4.07
C GLY A 38 -0.02 -2.82 -4.47
N SER A 39 0.74 -2.07 -5.27
CA SER A 39 2.04 -2.48 -5.79
C SER A 39 3.09 -2.62 -4.70
N ALA A 40 3.09 -1.73 -3.68
CA ALA A 40 3.97 -1.88 -2.52
C ALA A 40 3.60 -3.13 -1.69
N ALA A 41 2.31 -3.38 -1.43
CA ALA A 41 1.89 -4.58 -0.72
C ALA A 41 2.19 -5.87 -1.49
N ALA A 42 1.98 -5.87 -2.82
CA ALA A 42 2.28 -7.01 -3.68
C ALA A 42 3.78 -7.32 -3.74
N LEU A 43 4.65 -6.29 -3.77
CA LEU A 43 6.09 -6.45 -3.71
C LEU A 43 6.53 -7.24 -2.46
N TYR A 44 5.94 -6.94 -1.31
CA TYR A 44 6.29 -7.62 -0.04
C TYR A 44 5.63 -8.99 0.11
N ALA A 45 4.37 -9.14 -0.25
CA ALA A 45 3.61 -10.35 0.06
C ALA A 45 3.45 -11.32 -1.12
N GLY A 46 3.65 -10.90 -2.36
CA GLY A 46 3.52 -11.75 -3.54
C GLY A 46 2.14 -12.38 -3.73
N HIS A 47 1.12 -11.82 -3.07
CA HIS A 47 -0.20 -12.43 -2.94
C HIS A 47 -1.14 -12.15 -4.10
N ARG A 48 -0.89 -11.11 -4.88
CA ARG A 48 -1.68 -10.70 -6.05
C ARG A 48 -0.91 -9.77 -6.98
N ASP A 49 -1.41 -9.57 -8.17
CA ASP A 49 -0.90 -8.52 -9.05
C ASP A 49 -1.45 -7.14 -8.70
N SER A 50 -0.72 -6.11 -9.11
CA SER A 50 -1.18 -4.74 -9.20
C SER A 50 -0.83 -4.22 -10.59
N TYR A 51 -1.78 -3.51 -11.22
CA TYR A 51 -1.65 -2.99 -12.58
C TYR A 51 -1.51 -1.47 -12.62
N ASP A 52 -1.50 -0.86 -11.47
CA ASP A 52 -1.42 0.56 -11.19
C ASP A 52 -0.31 0.85 -10.18
N HIS A 53 0.24 2.05 -10.16
CA HIS A 53 1.12 2.49 -9.09
C HIS A 53 0.73 3.85 -8.55
N ASP A 54 0.56 3.89 -7.23
CA ASP A 54 0.30 5.12 -6.48
C ASP A 54 1.56 5.57 -5.73
N HIS A 55 1.79 6.87 -5.72
CA HIS A 55 2.87 7.51 -4.96
C HIS A 55 2.33 8.54 -4.00
N VAL A 56 3.06 8.77 -2.93
CA VAL A 56 2.80 9.89 -2.03
C VAL A 56 4.02 10.79 -1.94
N LEU A 57 3.73 12.10 -1.81
CA LEU A 57 4.69 13.15 -1.57
C LEU A 57 4.29 13.93 -0.32
N LYS A 58 5.27 14.26 0.52
CA LYS A 58 5.02 15.06 1.73
C LYS A 58 4.69 16.52 1.44
N ASP A 59 5.14 17.03 0.31
CA ASP A 59 5.12 18.44 -0.06
C ASP A 59 4.45 18.70 -1.44
N LEU A 60 3.61 17.78 -1.91
CA LEU A 60 2.88 17.97 -3.17
C LEU A 60 2.07 19.28 -3.17
N ALA A 61 1.48 19.65 -2.03
CA ALA A 61 0.70 20.87 -1.93
C ALA A 61 1.52 22.14 -2.20
N GLN A 62 2.81 22.15 -1.82
CA GLN A 62 3.71 23.29 -1.99
C GLN A 62 4.31 23.38 -3.38
N ARG A 63 4.59 22.25 -4.03
CA ARG A 63 5.22 22.20 -5.36
C ARG A 63 4.34 21.56 -6.44
N PHE A 64 3.02 21.69 -6.28
CA PHE A 64 2.03 21.04 -7.14
C PHE A 64 2.26 21.32 -8.63
N ASP A 65 2.44 22.60 -9.01
CA ASP A 65 2.63 23.00 -10.41
C ASP A 65 3.94 22.44 -10.97
N VAL A 66 5.01 22.44 -10.17
CA VAL A 66 6.31 21.88 -10.57
C VAL A 66 6.21 20.37 -10.84
N VAL A 67 5.46 19.64 -10.00
CA VAL A 67 5.25 18.20 -10.18
C VAL A 67 4.37 17.95 -11.41
N LEU A 68 3.30 18.73 -11.59
CA LEU A 68 2.42 18.60 -12.75
C LEU A 68 3.16 18.87 -14.05
N ASP A 69 3.92 19.97 -14.12
CA ASP A 69 4.72 20.33 -15.29
C ASP A 69 5.77 19.25 -15.62
N ALA A 70 6.41 18.66 -14.60
CA ALA A 70 7.41 17.62 -14.79
C ALA A 70 6.81 16.36 -15.45
N VAL A 71 5.62 15.90 -14.98
CA VAL A 71 4.98 14.71 -15.57
C VAL A 71 4.36 15.01 -16.93
N GLU A 72 3.73 16.18 -17.12
CA GLU A 72 3.10 16.55 -18.39
C GLU A 72 4.12 16.82 -19.52
N SER A 73 5.36 17.17 -19.16
CA SER A 73 6.46 17.33 -20.11
C SER A 73 7.12 16.01 -20.52
N THR A 74 6.66 14.88 -19.96
CA THR A 74 7.29 13.57 -20.17
C THR A 74 6.57 12.80 -21.27
N ASP A 75 7.32 12.27 -22.21
CA ASP A 75 6.77 11.40 -23.26
C ASP A 75 6.07 10.17 -22.66
N GLY A 76 4.85 9.92 -23.14
CA GLY A 76 4.02 8.80 -22.68
C GLY A 76 3.19 9.08 -21.44
N TRP A 77 3.21 10.31 -20.91
CA TRP A 77 2.28 10.74 -19.89
C TRP A 77 0.95 11.23 -20.47
N VAL A 78 -0.15 10.83 -19.84
CA VAL A 78 -1.51 11.32 -20.13
C VAL A 78 -2.19 11.67 -18.80
N THR A 79 -2.53 12.95 -18.63
CA THR A 79 -3.25 13.42 -17.44
C THR A 79 -4.73 13.03 -17.49
N ASN A 80 -5.22 12.30 -16.50
CA ASN A 80 -6.62 11.91 -16.38
C ASN A 80 -7.42 12.87 -15.46
N ARG A 81 -6.82 13.24 -14.33
CA ARG A 81 -7.47 14.12 -13.34
C ARG A 81 -6.44 14.79 -12.44
N VAL A 82 -6.66 16.06 -12.16
CA VAL A 82 -5.90 16.80 -11.16
C VAL A 82 -6.81 17.44 -10.11
N THR A 83 -6.32 17.52 -8.89
CA THR A 83 -6.87 18.35 -7.83
C THR A 83 -5.72 19.12 -7.19
N PRO A 84 -5.62 20.43 -7.40
CA PRO A 84 -4.49 21.24 -6.96
C PRO A 84 -4.11 20.98 -5.50
N GLY A 85 -2.82 20.76 -5.24
CA GLY A 85 -2.25 20.50 -3.93
C GLY A 85 -2.62 19.15 -3.30
N LYS A 86 -3.41 18.30 -3.97
CA LYS A 86 -3.92 17.04 -3.39
C LYS A 86 -3.58 15.81 -4.20
N VAL A 87 -3.79 15.86 -5.51
CA VAL A 87 -3.65 14.66 -6.36
C VAL A 87 -3.42 15.00 -7.82
N VAL A 88 -2.53 14.25 -8.47
CA VAL A 88 -2.36 14.13 -9.92
C VAL A 88 -2.59 12.67 -10.28
N LEU A 89 -3.57 12.39 -11.15
CA LEU A 89 -3.85 11.07 -11.71
C LEU A 89 -3.61 11.10 -13.21
N GLY A 90 -2.97 10.08 -13.72
CA GLY A 90 -2.67 9.96 -15.13
C GLY A 90 -2.25 8.53 -15.49
N GLU A 91 -1.63 8.42 -16.64
CA GLU A 91 -1.00 7.19 -17.11
C GLU A 91 0.42 7.50 -17.56
N LEU A 92 1.36 6.62 -17.23
CA LEU A 92 2.73 6.67 -17.73
C LEU A 92 3.00 5.42 -18.57
N GLY A 93 3.13 5.60 -19.90
CA GLY A 93 3.32 4.48 -20.81
C GLY A 93 2.17 3.46 -20.79
N GLY A 94 0.92 3.91 -20.58
CA GLY A 94 -0.27 3.08 -20.50
C GLY A 94 -0.48 2.37 -19.15
N ILE A 95 0.29 2.73 -18.11
CA ILE A 95 0.10 2.24 -16.75
C ILE A 95 -0.53 3.34 -15.90
N GLU A 96 -1.67 3.05 -15.26
CA GLU A 96 -2.34 3.98 -14.37
C GLU A 96 -1.42 4.41 -13.21
N THR A 97 -1.36 5.71 -13.00
CA THR A 97 -0.38 6.34 -12.10
C THR A 97 -1.05 7.41 -11.26
N GLY A 98 -0.81 7.36 -9.95
CA GLY A 98 -1.30 8.38 -9.02
C GLY A 98 -0.18 9.01 -8.20
N ILE A 99 -0.22 10.34 -8.04
CA ILE A 99 0.65 11.09 -7.13
C ILE A 99 -0.26 11.83 -6.15
N ARG A 100 -0.07 11.61 -4.85
CA ARG A 100 -0.97 12.13 -3.81
C ARG A 100 -0.19 12.86 -2.72
N GLN A 101 -0.81 13.88 -2.15
CA GLN A 101 -0.30 14.49 -0.92
C GLN A 101 -0.32 13.46 0.22
N LEU A 102 0.80 13.28 0.92
CA LEU A 102 0.84 12.52 2.16
C LEU A 102 -0.06 13.20 3.19
N ILE A 103 -1.03 12.46 3.74
CA ILE A 103 -2.07 13.01 4.61
C ILE A 103 -1.65 13.15 6.06
N ARG A 104 -0.65 12.40 6.52
CA ARG A 104 -0.13 12.43 7.90
C ARG A 104 1.17 13.25 7.98
N ARG A 105 1.48 13.77 9.16
CA ARG A 105 2.71 14.54 9.41
C ARG A 105 3.94 13.64 9.56
N HIS A 106 3.76 12.48 10.20
CA HIS A 106 4.85 11.51 10.35
C HIS A 106 5.31 11.02 8.97
N GLN A 107 6.60 11.08 8.71
CA GLN A 107 7.17 10.63 7.43
C GLN A 107 7.06 9.11 7.31
N LEU A 108 7.07 8.61 6.07
CA LEU A 108 7.12 7.17 5.81
C LEU A 108 8.51 6.63 6.12
N GLU A 109 8.57 5.48 6.78
CA GLU A 109 9.78 4.68 6.88
C GLU A 109 10.03 4.00 5.53
N THR A 110 11.11 4.33 4.85
CA THR A 110 11.36 3.88 3.47
C THR A 110 12.63 3.08 3.33
N ARG A 111 12.71 2.31 2.25
CA ARG A 111 13.91 1.64 1.77
C ARG A 111 14.02 1.78 0.26
N GLN A 112 15.20 1.48 -0.26
CA GLN A 112 15.45 1.40 -1.70
C GLN A 112 15.49 -0.06 -2.16
N VAL A 113 14.93 -0.32 -3.35
CA VAL A 113 14.94 -1.61 -4.04
C VAL A 113 15.54 -1.40 -5.42
N THR A 114 16.58 -2.15 -5.76
CA THR A 114 17.16 -2.14 -7.10
C THR A 114 16.38 -3.11 -7.99
N LEU A 115 15.82 -2.61 -9.09
CA LEU A 115 15.06 -3.38 -10.05
C LEU A 115 15.95 -4.08 -11.08
N PRO A 116 15.45 -5.06 -11.85
CA PRO A 116 16.22 -5.77 -12.86
C PRO A 116 16.85 -4.87 -13.93
N SER A 117 16.23 -3.75 -14.24
CA SER A 117 16.76 -2.72 -15.15
C SER A 117 17.95 -1.95 -14.59
N GLY A 118 18.20 -2.04 -13.27
CA GLY A 118 19.17 -1.21 -12.55
C GLY A 118 18.57 0.08 -11.97
N HIS A 119 17.31 0.41 -12.27
CA HIS A 119 16.63 1.54 -11.63
C HIS A 119 16.45 1.30 -10.13
N VAL A 120 16.48 2.36 -9.35
CA VAL A 120 16.26 2.31 -7.90
C VAL A 120 14.87 2.83 -7.58
N LEU A 121 14.09 2.03 -6.85
CA LEU A 121 12.74 2.35 -6.44
C LEU A 121 12.69 2.58 -4.93
N THR A 122 12.18 3.73 -4.50
CA THR A 122 11.91 4.04 -3.09
C THR A 122 10.53 3.51 -2.72
N VAL A 123 10.49 2.62 -1.73
CA VAL A 123 9.27 1.97 -1.23
C VAL A 123 9.17 2.13 0.29
N PRO A 124 7.99 2.06 0.91
CA PRO A 124 7.88 1.94 2.37
C PRO A 124 8.53 0.63 2.83
N THR A 125 8.98 0.55 4.07
CA THR A 125 9.33 -0.74 4.67
C THR A 125 8.12 -1.66 4.75
N ALA A 126 8.32 -2.96 5.01
CA ALA A 126 7.21 -3.90 5.20
C ALA A 126 6.28 -3.45 6.34
N ASP A 127 6.86 -3.02 7.46
CA ASP A 127 6.14 -2.53 8.64
C ASP A 127 5.34 -1.26 8.31
N GLU A 128 5.95 -0.36 7.55
CA GLU A 128 5.29 0.86 7.10
C GLU A 128 4.16 0.57 6.09
N THR A 129 4.37 -0.38 5.18
CA THR A 129 3.32 -0.83 4.26
C THR A 129 2.13 -1.41 5.03
N LEU A 130 2.39 -2.19 6.07
CA LEU A 130 1.35 -2.74 6.95
C LEU A 130 0.58 -1.61 7.67
N ARG A 131 1.26 -0.59 8.23
CA ARG A 131 0.61 0.58 8.86
C ARG A 131 -0.27 1.35 7.85
N VAL A 132 0.24 1.60 6.65
CA VAL A 132 -0.54 2.27 5.59
C VAL A 132 -1.79 1.46 5.25
N LYS A 133 -1.69 0.14 5.10
CA LYS A 133 -2.83 -0.73 4.79
C LYS A 133 -3.81 -0.85 5.95
N GLY A 134 -3.33 -0.95 7.17
CA GLY A 134 -4.17 -0.92 8.38
C GLY A 134 -4.97 0.39 8.48
N PHE A 135 -4.32 1.54 8.28
CA PHE A 135 -5.01 2.82 8.23
C PHE A 135 -6.09 2.89 7.14
N LEU A 136 -5.84 2.29 5.97
CA LEU A 136 -6.82 2.27 4.88
C LEU A 136 -8.02 1.37 5.18
N ILE A 137 -7.88 0.32 5.99
CA ILE A 137 -9.03 -0.42 6.52
C ILE A 137 -9.96 0.55 7.28
N VAL A 138 -9.41 1.35 8.21
CA VAL A 138 -10.18 2.30 9.00
C VAL A 138 -10.85 3.37 8.11
N ARG A 139 -10.14 3.88 7.11
CA ARG A 139 -10.61 5.00 6.28
C ARG A 139 -11.61 4.62 5.21
N ARG A 140 -11.43 3.50 4.55
CA ARG A 140 -12.25 3.13 3.39
C ARG A 140 -12.96 1.79 3.52
N ASN A 141 -12.47 0.89 4.38
CA ASN A 141 -13.06 -0.40 4.70
C ASN A 141 -13.37 -1.23 3.42
N GLN A 142 -12.34 -1.55 2.63
CA GLN A 142 -12.47 -2.31 1.38
C GLN A 142 -11.77 -3.65 1.45
N VAL A 143 -12.32 -4.67 0.78
CA VAL A 143 -11.80 -6.05 0.71
C VAL A 143 -10.30 -6.08 0.40
N ARG A 144 -9.83 -5.25 -0.54
CA ARG A 144 -8.42 -5.20 -0.93
C ARG A 144 -7.46 -4.84 0.20
N ASP A 145 -7.90 -4.02 1.16
CA ASP A 145 -7.04 -3.59 2.26
C ASP A 145 -6.91 -4.69 3.32
N TYR A 146 -7.97 -5.46 3.56
CA TYR A 146 -7.92 -6.65 4.39
C TYR A 146 -7.05 -7.74 3.75
N LEU A 147 -7.17 -7.98 2.43
CA LEU A 147 -6.31 -8.92 1.70
C LEU A 147 -4.83 -8.54 1.84
N ASP A 148 -4.49 -7.27 1.64
CA ASP A 148 -3.11 -6.80 1.74
C ASP A 148 -2.57 -6.95 3.17
N VAL A 149 -3.36 -6.61 4.20
CA VAL A 149 -2.98 -6.77 5.62
C VAL A 149 -2.82 -8.24 5.97
N ALA A 150 -3.78 -9.10 5.60
CA ALA A 150 -3.71 -10.53 5.88
C ALA A 150 -2.50 -11.19 5.21
N ALA A 151 -2.21 -10.85 3.96
CA ALA A 151 -1.09 -11.42 3.23
C ALA A 151 0.27 -10.95 3.79
N LEU A 152 0.40 -9.69 4.19
CA LEU A 152 1.59 -9.19 4.88
C LEU A 152 1.79 -9.90 6.23
N ALA A 153 0.73 -10.05 7.02
CA ALA A 153 0.81 -10.75 8.30
C ALA A 153 1.12 -12.25 8.14
N ASP A 154 0.61 -12.91 7.11
CA ASP A 154 0.94 -14.30 6.81
C ASP A 154 2.43 -14.49 6.49
N ARG A 155 3.03 -13.54 5.76
CA ARG A 155 4.45 -13.59 5.38
C ARG A 155 5.40 -13.23 6.53
N TYR A 156 5.06 -12.20 7.33
CA TYR A 156 5.95 -11.65 8.36
C TYR A 156 5.61 -12.09 9.78
N GLY A 157 4.53 -12.79 9.97
CA GLY A 157 4.01 -13.26 11.26
C GLY A 157 2.89 -12.38 11.82
N PRO A 158 1.76 -12.98 12.24
CA PRO A 158 0.63 -12.23 12.79
C PRO A 158 0.96 -11.54 14.12
N ASP A 159 1.83 -12.11 14.96
CA ASP A 159 2.28 -11.51 16.20
C ASP A 159 3.06 -10.21 15.97
N ARG A 160 3.94 -10.21 14.95
CA ARG A 160 4.64 -8.99 14.53
C ARG A 160 3.66 -7.97 13.97
N ALA A 161 2.72 -8.41 13.13
CA ALA A 161 1.71 -7.53 12.57
C ALA A 161 0.83 -6.88 13.66
N GLY A 162 0.42 -7.66 14.67
CA GLY A 162 -0.35 -7.16 15.82
C GLY A 162 0.39 -6.05 16.55
N LYS A 163 1.67 -6.26 16.90
CA LYS A 163 2.51 -5.25 17.59
C LYS A 163 2.68 -3.97 16.80
N ILE A 164 2.93 -4.08 15.47
CA ILE A 164 3.07 -2.92 14.57
C ILE A 164 1.77 -2.12 14.51
N LEU A 165 0.62 -2.80 14.38
CA LEU A 165 -0.68 -2.16 14.25
C LEU A 165 -1.22 -1.64 15.58
N ALA A 166 -0.85 -2.23 16.72
CA ALA A 166 -1.18 -1.69 18.05
C ALA A 166 -0.57 -0.29 18.28
N SER A 167 0.62 -0.02 17.71
CA SER A 167 1.30 1.28 17.81
C SER A 167 0.98 2.25 16.66
N ILE A 168 -0.04 1.98 15.82
CA ILE A 168 -0.35 2.78 14.63
C ILE A 168 -0.69 4.23 14.97
N ASP A 169 -1.21 4.50 16.16
CA ASP A 169 -1.56 5.84 16.63
C ASP A 169 -0.36 6.77 16.75
N ASP A 170 0.86 6.25 16.99
CA ASP A 170 2.09 7.05 17.01
C ASP A 170 2.38 7.69 15.64
N TYR A 171 1.93 7.05 14.57
CA TYR A 171 2.14 7.48 13.18
C TYR A 171 0.97 8.30 12.63
N TYR A 172 -0.24 8.12 13.16
CA TYR A 172 -1.47 8.72 12.67
C TYR A 172 -2.17 9.60 13.71
N ALA A 173 -1.44 10.09 14.74
CA ALA A 173 -1.98 10.94 15.79
C ALA A 173 -2.72 12.19 15.26
N ASP A 174 -2.31 12.72 14.10
CA ASP A 174 -2.93 13.88 13.46
C ASP A 174 -4.16 13.53 12.62
N GLN A 175 -4.53 12.25 12.53
CA GLN A 175 -5.67 11.76 11.75
C GLN A 175 -6.89 11.36 12.61
N HIS A 176 -6.83 11.59 13.92
CA HIS A 176 -7.94 11.35 14.84
C HIS A 176 -9.00 12.45 14.70
N ALA A 177 -10.13 12.11 14.10
CA ALA A 177 -11.24 13.08 13.94
C ALA A 177 -12.16 13.16 15.17
N SER A 178 -12.18 12.15 16.05
CA SER A 178 -13.08 12.06 17.21
C SER A 178 -12.68 10.90 18.13
N GLY A 179 -12.06 11.18 19.25
CA GLY A 179 -12.02 10.38 20.49
C GLY A 179 -11.34 8.99 20.44
N ASP A 180 -11.67 8.15 19.49
CA ASP A 180 -11.14 6.80 19.39
C ASP A 180 -9.91 6.76 18.47
N GLY A 181 -8.80 6.19 18.95
CA GLY A 181 -7.58 6.00 18.18
C GLY A 181 -7.79 5.15 16.93
N VAL A 182 -6.89 5.29 15.96
CA VAL A 182 -6.87 4.45 14.76
C VAL A 182 -6.66 2.99 15.14
N ALA A 183 -5.81 2.72 16.15
CA ALA A 183 -5.54 1.37 16.66
C ALA A 183 -6.82 0.67 17.14
N SER A 184 -7.62 1.34 17.98
CA SER A 184 -8.89 0.77 18.50
C SER A 184 -9.90 0.49 17.38
N GLN A 185 -10.07 1.44 16.45
CA GLN A 185 -10.97 1.25 15.31
C GLN A 185 -10.50 0.10 14.39
N LEU A 186 -9.20 0.03 14.13
CA LEU A 186 -8.60 -1.03 13.33
C LEU A 186 -8.80 -2.39 13.99
N GLN A 187 -8.55 -2.51 15.28
CA GLN A 187 -8.73 -3.74 16.03
C GLN A 187 -10.17 -4.26 15.93
N ILE A 188 -11.16 -3.38 16.13
CA ILE A 188 -12.59 -3.75 15.99
C ILE A 188 -12.88 -4.27 14.57
N GLN A 189 -12.36 -3.60 13.54
CA GLN A 189 -12.58 -3.98 12.15
C GLN A 189 -11.84 -5.28 11.76
N LEU A 190 -10.69 -5.56 12.36
CA LEU A 190 -9.98 -6.83 12.17
C LEU A 190 -10.63 -7.97 12.95
N ALA A 191 -11.24 -7.70 14.11
CA ALA A 191 -11.99 -8.70 14.89
C ALA A 191 -13.33 -9.08 14.24
N ASP A 192 -13.89 -8.25 13.37
CA ASP A 192 -15.13 -8.55 12.63
C ASP A 192 -15.06 -7.87 11.23
N PRO A 193 -14.34 -8.45 10.28
CA PRO A 193 -14.14 -7.87 8.96
C PRO A 193 -15.44 -7.76 8.15
N ARG A 194 -15.97 -6.55 8.02
CA ARG A 194 -17.19 -6.23 7.24
C ARG A 194 -16.90 -5.15 6.20
N PRO A 195 -16.21 -5.50 5.10
CA PRO A 195 -15.89 -4.52 4.07
C PRO A 195 -17.12 -3.97 3.37
N LYS A 196 -17.06 -2.69 2.95
CA LYS A 196 -18.17 -2.02 2.24
C LYS A 196 -18.47 -2.68 0.89
N ASP A 197 -17.46 -3.23 0.24
CA ASP A 197 -17.55 -3.95 -1.04
C ASP A 197 -17.62 -5.47 -0.85
N ILE A 198 -18.41 -5.93 0.13
CA ILE A 198 -18.56 -7.35 0.52
C ILE A 198 -18.87 -8.29 -0.65
N SER A 199 -19.52 -7.80 -1.71
CA SER A 199 -19.79 -8.59 -2.91
C SER A 199 -18.52 -9.09 -3.60
N THR A 200 -17.39 -8.37 -3.45
CA THR A 200 -16.08 -8.75 -3.99
C THR A 200 -15.58 -10.07 -3.38
N THR A 201 -15.93 -10.37 -2.12
CA THR A 201 -15.50 -11.61 -1.44
C THR A 201 -16.01 -12.88 -2.11
N ARG A 202 -17.09 -12.77 -2.89
CA ARG A 202 -17.67 -13.91 -3.63
C ARG A 202 -16.94 -14.25 -4.92
N GLN A 203 -15.97 -13.42 -5.32
CA GLN A 203 -15.27 -13.53 -6.60
C GLN A 203 -13.74 -13.42 -6.44
N LEU A 204 -13.21 -13.73 -5.27
CA LEU A 204 -11.77 -13.59 -4.97
C LEU A 204 -10.89 -14.41 -5.91
N SER A 205 -11.34 -15.57 -6.37
CA SER A 205 -10.60 -16.39 -7.34
C SER A 205 -10.37 -15.72 -8.71
N ARG A 206 -11.09 -14.63 -9.00
CA ARG A 206 -10.93 -13.81 -10.23
C ARG A 206 -10.29 -12.46 -9.96
N TYR A 207 -9.87 -12.22 -8.71
CA TYR A 207 -9.36 -10.91 -8.30
C TYR A 207 -7.85 -10.79 -8.55
N LYS A 208 -7.47 -10.03 -9.58
CA LYS A 208 -6.08 -9.58 -9.84
C LYS A 208 -5.02 -10.69 -9.62
N ASN A 209 -5.22 -11.87 -10.16
CA ASN A 209 -4.30 -13.00 -10.02
C ASN A 209 -3.98 -13.36 -8.56
N LEU A 210 -4.99 -13.23 -7.70
CA LEU A 210 -4.87 -13.50 -6.26
C LEU A 210 -4.40 -14.94 -6.01
N ALA A 211 -3.45 -15.12 -5.12
CA ALA A 211 -2.94 -16.45 -4.77
C ALA A 211 -4.06 -17.35 -4.21
N PRO A 212 -4.08 -18.66 -4.56
CA PRO A 212 -5.17 -19.59 -4.19
C PRO A 212 -5.50 -19.61 -2.70
N ARG A 213 -4.50 -19.40 -1.82
CA ARG A 213 -4.69 -19.29 -0.38
C ARG A 213 -5.75 -18.23 0.01
N TRP A 214 -5.89 -17.19 -0.77
CA TRP A 214 -6.76 -16.05 -0.49
C TRP A 214 -8.07 -16.06 -1.28
N HIS A 215 -8.38 -17.16 -2.01
CA HIS A 215 -9.63 -17.28 -2.75
C HIS A 215 -10.85 -17.44 -1.84
N ASP A 216 -10.64 -17.84 -0.59
CA ASP A 216 -11.65 -17.94 0.44
C ASP A 216 -11.56 -16.76 1.42
N TRP A 217 -12.68 -16.05 1.60
CA TRP A 217 -12.75 -14.93 2.55
C TRP A 217 -12.53 -15.38 4.00
N ASP A 218 -12.90 -16.61 4.35
CA ASP A 218 -12.69 -17.16 5.70
C ASP A 218 -11.19 -17.28 6.02
N ALA A 219 -10.35 -17.53 5.04
CA ALA A 219 -8.89 -17.53 5.22
C ALA A 219 -8.38 -16.13 5.57
N VAL A 220 -8.93 -15.08 4.93
CA VAL A 220 -8.58 -13.68 5.21
C VAL A 220 -9.05 -13.28 6.60
N THR A 221 -10.31 -13.58 6.94
CA THR A 221 -10.88 -13.24 8.26
C THR A 221 -10.16 -13.95 9.40
N SER A 222 -9.75 -15.19 9.21
CA SER A 222 -8.98 -15.95 10.20
C SER A 222 -7.65 -15.27 10.56
N VAL A 223 -6.94 -14.76 9.55
CA VAL A 223 -5.69 -14.00 9.79
C VAL A 223 -5.98 -12.65 10.44
N CYS A 224 -7.03 -11.95 10.01
CA CYS A 224 -7.46 -10.69 10.61
C CYS A 224 -7.78 -10.86 12.12
N HIS A 225 -8.54 -11.91 12.48
CA HIS A 225 -8.85 -12.23 13.87
C HIS A 225 -7.58 -12.45 14.70
N ARG A 226 -6.62 -13.22 14.16
CA ARG A 226 -5.36 -13.46 14.84
C ARG A 226 -4.57 -12.16 15.06
N ILE A 227 -4.53 -11.27 14.07
CA ILE A 227 -3.89 -9.95 14.24
C ILE A 227 -4.59 -9.15 15.35
N ALA A 228 -5.94 -9.12 15.35
CA ALA A 228 -6.72 -8.40 16.36
C ALA A 228 -6.47 -8.92 17.79
N GLU A 229 -6.30 -10.24 17.95
CA GLU A 229 -5.89 -10.86 19.23
C GLU A 229 -4.50 -10.38 19.65
N CYS A 230 -3.51 -10.43 18.73
CA CYS A 230 -2.14 -9.99 19.00
C CYS A 230 -2.00 -8.48 19.24
N MET A 231 -2.95 -7.66 18.80
CA MET A 231 -3.00 -6.22 19.14
C MET A 231 -3.39 -5.96 20.61
N MET A 232 -3.93 -6.96 21.33
CA MET A 232 -4.31 -6.87 22.74
C MET A 232 -3.24 -7.44 23.68
N GLU A 233 -2.27 -8.18 23.16
CA GLU A 233 -1.20 -8.76 23.96
C GLU A 233 -0.15 -7.67 24.24
N ASP A 234 0.05 -7.32 25.55
CA ASP A 234 1.06 -6.37 26.05
C ASP A 234 2.51 -6.89 25.84
#